data_ac2e0023865573868df0e5975757153d
#
_entry.id   ac2e0023865573868df0e5975757153d
#
_cell.length_a   1.000
_cell.length_b   1.000
_cell.length_c   1.000
_cell.angle_alpha   90.00
_cell.angle_beta   90.00
_cell.angle_gamma   90.00
#
_symmetry.space_group_name_H-M   'P 1'
#
loop_
_entity.id
_entity.type
_entity.pdbx_description
1 polymer ?
#
loop_
_entity_poly.entity_id
_entity_poly.type
_entity_poly.pdbx_seq_one_letter_code
_entity_poly.pdbx_strand_id
1 'polypeptide(L)'
;VVSWKRTQRGIIMEALKLPKKAQKDLNVIFESMVARKIKKERELTAEDFIYQIKRLAHPRATSPIFGHISEYVEGLRELAQRLRKDNDAIVAAHRARYGSADKGLPWLDLRPYELSGATAIDRYTYRIRIKGKYPQFMYWLAMPFFAPIPYEADRFYAQRGMNQGRNITFDWYPVGTGPYMLTENDPNARMVLERNPNFRGEPYPSHGEPEDEARGLLRDAGKMMPFIDRVVFSREKEGIPYWNKFLQGYYDRSGIASDNFDQAVQFSVEGQATLTPEMEAKGIALSTAVATSTFYFPFNFLDPVVGGLSESKRKLRQAISIAVDFEEFISIFANGRGIPAMGPIPPGLFGYREGEAGINPVVYEWVDGKPKRKPIAVARKLLAEAGFPDGRDRKTGQPLVLSLDTVARGPGDSSRLEWYRRQLAKLNIHLEIRATDWNRFQEKIRSGNTQMFFMGWNADYPDPENFMFLLNGPQSRAKTQGENSANYQNPEYDRLFEQMKNLDNGPERQAIIDRMLRIAREDAPWAWGYHPKDYALSHQWVFNSKPNQI
;
A
#
# COMPACT_ATOMS: atom_id res chain seq x y z
N VAL A 1 12.41 -16.07 -23.29
CA VAL A 1 12.10 -17.40 -22.74
C VAL A 1 13.35 -18.26 -22.67
N VAL A 2 14.20 -18.30 -23.69
CA VAL A 2 15.47 -19.07 -23.65
C VAL A 2 16.47 -18.44 -22.67
N SER A 3 16.58 -17.13 -22.61
CA SER A 3 17.44 -16.43 -21.66
C SER A 3 16.91 -16.57 -20.22
N TRP A 4 15.58 -16.50 -20.02
CA TRP A 4 14.99 -16.77 -18.71
C TRP A 4 15.33 -18.16 -18.21
N LYS A 5 15.22 -19.19 -19.06
CA LYS A 5 15.57 -20.56 -18.67
C LYS A 5 17.01 -20.70 -18.21
N ARG A 6 17.97 -20.05 -18.88
CA ARG A 6 19.38 -20.10 -18.50
C ARG A 6 19.64 -19.31 -17.22
N THR A 7 19.11 -18.09 -17.13
CA THR A 7 19.34 -17.19 -15.99
C THR A 7 18.67 -17.73 -14.73
N GLN A 8 17.38 -18.11 -14.80
CA GLN A 8 16.67 -18.67 -13.65
C GLN A 8 17.22 -20.04 -13.24
N ARG A 9 17.64 -20.88 -14.18
CA ARG A 9 18.34 -22.13 -13.87
C ARG A 9 19.63 -21.86 -13.12
N GLY A 10 20.44 -20.90 -13.56
CA GLY A 10 21.68 -20.50 -12.90
C GLY A 10 21.42 -20.02 -11.48
N ILE A 11 20.48 -19.08 -11.30
CA ILE A 11 20.10 -18.50 -10.01
C ILE A 11 19.56 -19.58 -9.06
N ILE A 12 18.64 -20.43 -9.53
CA ILE A 12 18.07 -21.50 -8.71
C ILE A 12 19.13 -22.53 -8.32
N MET A 13 20.01 -22.91 -9.24
CA MET A 13 21.09 -23.86 -8.96
C MET A 13 22.13 -23.32 -7.99
N GLU A 14 22.44 -22.03 -8.08
CA GLU A 14 23.38 -21.34 -7.17
C GLU A 14 22.76 -21.13 -5.78
N ALA A 15 21.53 -20.65 -5.72
CA ALA A 15 20.81 -20.43 -4.45
C ALA A 15 20.59 -21.75 -3.67
N LEU A 16 20.40 -22.86 -4.37
CA LEU A 16 20.07 -24.11 -3.72
C LEU A 16 21.29 -24.84 -3.14
N LYS A 17 22.55 -24.58 -3.57
CA LYS A 17 23.74 -25.36 -3.18
C LYS A 17 23.42 -26.85 -3.01
N LEU A 18 22.66 -27.39 -3.97
CA LEU A 18 22.05 -28.71 -3.85
C LEU A 18 23.08 -29.84 -3.95
N PRO A 19 22.91 -30.92 -3.23
CA PRO A 19 23.66 -32.15 -3.46
C PRO A 19 23.53 -32.58 -4.94
N LYS A 20 24.60 -33.14 -5.53
CA LYS A 20 24.64 -33.53 -6.95
C LYS A 20 23.43 -34.35 -7.41
N LYS A 21 22.85 -35.20 -6.56
CA LYS A 21 21.63 -35.97 -6.85
C LYS A 21 20.42 -35.08 -7.07
N ALA A 22 20.20 -34.09 -6.18
CA ALA A 22 19.06 -33.17 -6.31
C ALA A 22 19.25 -32.16 -7.47
N GLN A 23 20.50 -31.83 -7.82
CA GLN A 23 20.82 -31.10 -9.05
C GLN A 23 20.43 -31.91 -10.30
N LYS A 24 20.64 -33.23 -10.28
CA LYS A 24 20.25 -34.12 -11.37
C LYS A 24 18.73 -34.20 -11.52
N ASP A 25 18.00 -34.30 -10.41
CA ASP A 25 16.55 -34.35 -10.42
C ASP A 25 15.93 -33.02 -10.88
N LEU A 26 16.49 -31.89 -10.46
CA LEU A 26 16.11 -30.55 -10.97
C LEU A 26 16.44 -30.40 -12.46
N ASN A 27 17.57 -30.93 -12.90
CA ASN A 27 17.91 -30.95 -14.34
C ASN A 27 16.93 -31.78 -15.14
N VAL A 28 16.51 -32.94 -14.65
CA VAL A 28 15.48 -33.76 -15.30
C VAL A 28 14.13 -33.04 -15.34
N ILE A 29 13.77 -32.35 -14.28
CA ILE A 29 12.55 -31.53 -14.24
C ILE A 29 12.67 -30.37 -15.24
N PHE A 30 13.78 -29.62 -15.24
CA PHE A 30 14.03 -28.57 -16.22
C PHE A 30 14.07 -29.11 -17.65
N GLU A 31 14.73 -30.23 -17.88
CA GLU A 31 14.80 -30.87 -19.21
C GLU A 31 13.47 -31.46 -19.62
N SER A 32 12.66 -32.02 -18.71
CA SER A 32 11.32 -32.46 -19.02
C SER A 32 10.35 -31.31 -19.34
N MET A 33 10.53 -30.15 -18.72
CA MET A 33 9.82 -28.91 -19.05
C MET A 33 10.32 -28.34 -20.40
N VAL A 34 11.60 -28.53 -20.73
CA VAL A 34 12.24 -28.07 -21.98
C VAL A 34 12.02 -29.07 -23.12
N ALA A 35 12.13 -30.39 -22.87
CA ALA A 35 12.04 -31.44 -23.90
C ALA A 35 10.63 -31.67 -24.42
N ARG A 36 9.58 -31.27 -23.66
CA ARG A 36 8.21 -31.26 -24.19
C ARG A 36 7.95 -30.05 -25.07
N LYS A 37 8.73 -29.92 -26.19
CA LYS A 37 8.44 -29.05 -27.33
C LYS A 37 8.31 -27.53 -27.07
N ILE A 38 9.11 -26.91 -26.21
CA ILE A 38 9.26 -25.47 -26.26
C ILE A 38 10.50 -25.12 -27.09
N LYS A 39 10.46 -25.42 -28.37
CA LYS A 39 11.38 -24.85 -29.37
C LYS A 39 10.95 -23.45 -29.82
N LYS A 40 9.78 -22.97 -29.39
CA LYS A 40 9.26 -21.63 -29.66
C LYS A 40 9.09 -20.86 -28.35
N GLU A 41 9.29 -19.57 -28.39
CA GLU A 41 8.92 -18.65 -27.33
C GLU A 41 7.47 -18.88 -26.96
N ARG A 42 7.19 -18.93 -25.64
CA ARG A 42 5.82 -19.05 -25.20
C ARG A 42 5.14 -17.71 -25.37
N GLU A 43 4.15 -17.69 -26.22
CA GLU A 43 3.36 -16.53 -26.50
C GLU A 43 2.41 -16.22 -25.34
N LEU A 44 2.24 -14.94 -25.06
CA LEU A 44 1.23 -14.44 -24.15
C LEU A 44 -0.14 -14.46 -24.84
N THR A 45 -1.12 -15.07 -24.19
CA THR A 45 -2.48 -15.22 -24.73
C THR A 45 -3.54 -14.76 -23.73
N ALA A 46 -4.79 -14.67 -24.20
CA ALA A 46 -5.95 -14.35 -23.36
C ALA A 46 -6.08 -15.29 -22.13
N GLU A 47 -5.73 -16.56 -22.29
CA GLU A 47 -5.78 -17.56 -21.22
C GLU A 47 -4.85 -17.26 -20.06
N ASP A 48 -3.72 -16.56 -20.26
CA ASP A 48 -2.80 -16.21 -19.21
C ASP A 48 -3.38 -15.12 -18.28
N PHE A 49 -4.16 -14.21 -18.83
CA PHE A 49 -4.91 -13.21 -18.06
C PHE A 49 -6.07 -13.85 -17.29
N ILE A 50 -6.83 -14.75 -17.94
CA ILE A 50 -7.92 -15.47 -17.30
C ILE A 50 -7.38 -16.36 -16.18
N TYR A 51 -6.25 -17.01 -16.40
CA TYR A 51 -5.58 -17.82 -15.37
C TYR A 51 -5.24 -17.00 -14.14
N GLN A 52 -4.70 -15.80 -14.31
CA GLN A 52 -4.41 -14.90 -13.18
C GLN A 52 -5.68 -14.46 -12.46
N ILE A 53 -6.76 -14.12 -13.18
CA ILE A 53 -8.04 -13.77 -12.54
C ILE A 53 -8.58 -14.94 -11.70
N LYS A 54 -8.52 -16.18 -12.20
CA LYS A 54 -8.85 -17.38 -11.43
C LYS A 54 -7.95 -17.53 -10.20
N ARG A 55 -6.65 -17.19 -10.34
CA ARG A 55 -5.67 -17.30 -9.27
C ARG A 55 -5.92 -16.34 -8.10
N LEU A 56 -6.62 -15.21 -8.31
CA LEU A 56 -7.08 -14.35 -7.22
C LEU A 56 -7.98 -15.11 -6.22
N ALA A 57 -8.73 -16.11 -6.71
CA ALA A 57 -9.59 -16.98 -5.90
C ALA A 57 -8.89 -18.21 -5.31
N HIS A 58 -7.57 -18.38 -5.59
CA HIS A 58 -6.84 -19.58 -5.18
C HIS A 58 -6.63 -19.60 -3.65
N PRO A 59 -7.04 -20.65 -2.91
CA PRO A 59 -7.04 -20.65 -1.45
C PRO A 59 -5.65 -20.60 -0.80
N ARG A 60 -4.58 -20.87 -1.57
CA ARG A 60 -3.17 -20.79 -1.11
C ARG A 60 -2.46 -19.52 -1.52
N ALA A 61 -3.07 -18.69 -2.40
CA ALA A 61 -2.43 -17.47 -2.90
C ALA A 61 -2.62 -16.26 -1.98
N THR A 62 -3.58 -16.30 -1.04
CA THR A 62 -3.87 -15.22 -0.07
C THR A 62 -3.90 -13.83 -0.73
N SER A 63 -4.69 -13.70 -1.82
CA SER A 63 -4.80 -12.45 -2.55
C SER A 63 -5.36 -11.34 -1.66
N PRO A 64 -4.67 -10.20 -1.51
CA PRO A 64 -5.16 -9.10 -0.67
C PRO A 64 -6.39 -8.40 -1.26
N ILE A 65 -6.60 -8.49 -2.58
CA ILE A 65 -7.71 -7.82 -3.27
C ILE A 65 -8.92 -8.73 -3.49
N PHE A 66 -8.83 -10.03 -3.15
CA PHE A 66 -9.90 -10.98 -3.44
C PHE A 66 -11.25 -10.55 -2.85
N GLY A 67 -11.27 -10.09 -1.61
CA GLY A 67 -12.49 -9.64 -0.93
C GLY A 67 -13.24 -8.60 -1.76
N HIS A 68 -12.52 -7.58 -2.20
CA HIS A 68 -13.06 -6.49 -3.00
C HIS A 68 -13.45 -6.92 -4.43
N ILE A 69 -12.52 -7.51 -5.17
CA ILE A 69 -12.73 -7.86 -6.59
C ILE A 69 -13.81 -8.94 -6.77
N SER A 70 -13.98 -9.86 -5.81
CA SER A 70 -15.01 -10.90 -5.86
C SER A 70 -16.45 -10.36 -5.74
N GLU A 71 -16.61 -9.12 -5.32
CA GLU A 71 -17.91 -8.45 -5.32
C GLU A 71 -18.34 -8.08 -6.75
N TYR A 72 -17.37 -7.73 -7.59
CA TYR A 72 -17.62 -7.24 -8.94
C TYR A 72 -17.48 -8.32 -10.00
N VAL A 73 -16.40 -9.07 -10.03
CA VAL A 73 -16.20 -10.10 -11.07
C VAL A 73 -17.18 -11.25 -10.88
N GLU A 74 -18.02 -11.45 -11.91
CA GLU A 74 -19.07 -12.47 -11.92
C GLU A 74 -18.50 -13.87 -11.71
N GLY A 75 -19.07 -14.63 -10.78
CA GLY A 75 -18.67 -16.03 -10.53
C GLY A 75 -17.34 -16.22 -9.76
N LEU A 76 -16.61 -15.14 -9.42
CA LEU A 76 -15.31 -15.27 -8.75
C LEU A 76 -15.43 -15.80 -7.31
N ARG A 77 -16.49 -15.41 -6.60
CA ARG A 77 -16.76 -15.89 -5.24
C ARG A 77 -17.16 -17.36 -5.23
N GLU A 78 -17.97 -17.77 -6.18
CA GLU A 78 -18.40 -19.15 -6.39
C GLU A 78 -17.22 -20.04 -6.80
N LEU A 79 -16.32 -19.52 -7.64
CA LEU A 79 -15.08 -20.21 -7.98
C LEU A 79 -14.22 -20.43 -6.72
N ALA A 80 -14.06 -19.43 -5.86
CA ALA A 80 -13.28 -19.56 -4.63
C ALA A 80 -13.83 -20.65 -3.69
N GLN A 81 -15.16 -20.78 -3.61
CA GLN A 81 -15.79 -21.85 -2.81
C GLN A 81 -15.47 -23.24 -3.38
N ARG A 82 -15.55 -23.42 -4.71
CA ARG A 82 -15.19 -24.67 -5.38
C ARG A 82 -13.72 -25.00 -5.17
N LEU A 83 -12.82 -24.03 -5.41
CA LEU A 83 -11.38 -24.22 -5.23
C LEU A 83 -11.02 -24.55 -3.79
N ARG A 84 -11.70 -23.96 -2.81
CA ARG A 84 -11.48 -24.27 -1.38
C ARG A 84 -11.88 -25.72 -1.07
N LYS A 85 -13.05 -26.15 -1.51
CA LYS A 85 -13.52 -27.53 -1.33
C LYS A 85 -12.54 -28.55 -1.89
N ASP A 86 -12.08 -28.34 -3.12
CA ASP A 86 -11.16 -29.27 -3.78
C ASP A 86 -9.76 -29.22 -3.16
N ASN A 87 -9.31 -28.03 -2.75
CA ASN A 87 -8.08 -27.89 -2.00
C ASN A 87 -8.12 -28.65 -0.66
N ASP A 88 -9.21 -28.56 0.08
CA ASP A 88 -9.37 -29.25 1.37
C ASP A 88 -9.35 -30.76 1.20
N ALA A 89 -9.94 -31.27 0.12
CA ALA A 89 -9.85 -32.69 -0.24
C ALA A 89 -8.39 -33.11 -0.58
N ILE A 90 -7.67 -32.28 -1.35
CA ILE A 90 -6.24 -32.51 -1.64
C ILE A 90 -5.41 -32.52 -0.36
N VAL A 91 -5.62 -31.55 0.54
CA VAL A 91 -4.92 -31.44 1.83
C VAL A 91 -5.20 -32.67 2.70
N ALA A 92 -6.45 -33.11 2.80
CA ALA A 92 -6.85 -34.28 3.57
C ALA A 92 -6.19 -35.57 3.04
N ALA A 93 -6.25 -35.79 1.73
CA ALA A 93 -5.62 -36.96 1.09
C ALA A 93 -4.09 -36.96 1.26
N HIS A 94 -3.47 -35.79 1.12
CA HIS A 94 -2.03 -35.60 1.29
C HIS A 94 -1.60 -35.89 2.75
N ARG A 95 -2.37 -35.36 3.72
CA ARG A 95 -2.14 -35.57 5.15
C ARG A 95 -2.28 -37.05 5.51
N ALA A 96 -3.30 -37.72 5.00
CA ALA A 96 -3.49 -39.17 5.20
C ALA A 96 -2.30 -39.98 4.67
N ARG A 97 -1.73 -39.58 3.53
CA ARG A 97 -0.61 -40.31 2.89
C ARG A 97 0.75 -40.03 3.52
N TYR A 98 1.00 -38.81 4.00
CA TYR A 98 2.34 -38.34 4.41
C TYR A 98 2.43 -37.88 5.87
N GLY A 99 1.34 -37.92 6.63
CA GLY A 99 1.26 -37.54 8.04
C GLY A 99 1.29 -36.02 8.31
N SER A 100 1.53 -35.19 7.27
CA SER A 100 1.60 -33.74 7.39
C SER A 100 1.23 -33.07 6.08
N ALA A 101 0.60 -31.90 6.16
CA ALA A 101 0.38 -31.02 5.00
C ALA A 101 1.65 -30.28 4.56
N ASP A 102 2.69 -30.22 5.42
CA ASP A 102 3.90 -29.42 5.18
C ASP A 102 4.89 -30.06 4.20
N LYS A 103 4.62 -31.26 3.72
CA LYS A 103 5.51 -32.02 2.80
C LYS A 103 5.31 -31.71 1.32
N GLY A 104 4.84 -30.51 0.97
CA GLY A 104 4.59 -30.09 -0.41
C GLY A 104 3.27 -30.63 -0.95
N LEU A 105 2.24 -29.82 -0.88
CA LEU A 105 0.92 -30.14 -1.43
C LEU A 105 0.97 -30.25 -2.96
N PRO A 106 0.20 -31.16 -3.57
CA PRO A 106 0.04 -31.20 -5.01
C PRO A 106 -0.44 -29.85 -5.58
N TRP A 107 0.00 -29.54 -6.79
CA TRP A 107 -0.47 -28.36 -7.52
C TRP A 107 -1.98 -28.45 -7.75
N LEU A 108 -2.69 -27.35 -7.48
CA LEU A 108 -4.10 -27.20 -7.81
C LEU A 108 -4.19 -26.56 -9.21
N ASP A 109 -4.54 -27.34 -10.22
CA ASP A 109 -4.68 -26.85 -11.59
C ASP A 109 -5.95 -26.04 -11.77
N LEU A 110 -5.81 -24.75 -12.09
CA LEU A 110 -6.95 -23.85 -12.24
C LEU A 110 -7.57 -23.90 -13.66
N ARG A 111 -6.92 -24.55 -14.62
CA ARG A 111 -7.38 -24.56 -16.02
C ARG A 111 -8.76 -25.20 -16.22
N PRO A 112 -9.08 -26.33 -15.55
CA PRO A 112 -10.38 -26.98 -15.70
C PRO A 112 -11.56 -26.19 -15.12
N TYR A 113 -11.30 -25.23 -14.25
CA TYR A 113 -12.38 -24.47 -13.60
C TYR A 113 -12.86 -23.37 -14.52
N GLU A 114 -14.15 -23.33 -14.76
CA GLU A 114 -14.80 -22.25 -15.48
C GLU A 114 -15.06 -21.05 -14.56
N LEU A 115 -14.90 -19.85 -15.11
CA LEU A 115 -15.21 -18.56 -14.49
C LEU A 115 -16.09 -17.77 -15.46
N SER A 116 -17.38 -17.60 -15.13
CA SER A 116 -18.33 -16.86 -15.98
C SER A 116 -17.94 -15.41 -16.20
N GLY A 117 -17.27 -14.81 -15.19
CA GLY A 117 -16.78 -13.43 -15.21
C GLY A 117 -15.50 -13.20 -16.02
N ALA A 118 -14.79 -14.25 -16.47
CA ALA A 118 -13.61 -14.08 -17.32
C ALA A 118 -13.50 -15.22 -18.33
N THR A 119 -13.69 -14.90 -19.61
CA THR A 119 -13.76 -15.88 -20.70
C THR A 119 -12.96 -15.43 -21.92
N ALA A 120 -12.22 -16.33 -22.57
CA ALA A 120 -11.60 -16.06 -23.85
C ALA A 120 -12.66 -15.96 -24.95
N ILE A 121 -12.55 -14.96 -25.81
CA ILE A 121 -13.33 -14.83 -27.05
C ILE A 121 -12.54 -15.48 -28.19
N ASP A 122 -11.24 -15.20 -28.21
CA ASP A 122 -10.28 -15.78 -29.14
C ASP A 122 -8.90 -15.86 -28.44
N ARG A 123 -7.85 -16.18 -29.22
CA ARG A 123 -6.48 -16.34 -28.70
C ARG A 123 -5.93 -15.11 -27.99
N TYR A 124 -6.35 -13.91 -28.40
CA TYR A 124 -5.79 -12.63 -27.92
C TYR A 124 -6.82 -11.72 -27.27
N THR A 125 -8.08 -12.14 -27.27
CA THR A 125 -9.19 -11.36 -26.75
C THR A 125 -9.87 -12.11 -25.62
N TYR A 126 -9.99 -11.47 -24.47
CA TYR A 126 -10.79 -11.98 -23.37
C TYR A 126 -11.81 -10.94 -22.92
N ARG A 127 -12.85 -11.42 -22.29
CA ARG A 127 -13.94 -10.60 -21.74
C ARG A 127 -13.98 -10.75 -20.25
N ILE A 128 -14.08 -9.62 -19.53
CA ILE A 128 -14.42 -9.60 -18.12
C ILE A 128 -15.86 -9.10 -17.97
N ARG A 129 -16.66 -9.83 -17.19
CA ARG A 129 -17.99 -9.41 -16.76
C ARG A 129 -17.96 -8.99 -15.32
N ILE A 130 -18.50 -7.80 -15.06
CA ILE A 130 -18.68 -7.27 -13.71
C ILE A 130 -20.15 -7.08 -13.41
N LYS A 131 -20.52 -7.20 -12.13
CA LYS A 131 -21.84 -6.94 -11.61
C LYS A 131 -22.01 -5.43 -11.43
N GLY A 132 -23.06 -4.87 -12.05
CA GLY A 132 -23.35 -3.44 -11.94
C GLY A 132 -22.33 -2.51 -12.62
N LYS A 133 -22.34 -1.24 -12.24
CA LYS A 133 -21.42 -0.22 -12.72
C LYS A 133 -20.31 -0.03 -11.70
N TYR A 134 -19.04 -0.09 -12.14
CA TYR A 134 -17.88 0.18 -11.31
C TYR A 134 -16.82 0.93 -12.14
N PRO A 135 -16.88 2.28 -12.16
CA PRO A 135 -16.01 3.11 -13.01
C PRO A 135 -14.51 2.90 -12.73
N GLN A 136 -14.13 2.57 -11.51
CA GLN A 136 -12.75 2.38 -11.06
C GLN A 136 -12.15 1.05 -11.53
N PHE A 137 -12.93 0.15 -12.14
CA PHE A 137 -12.46 -1.18 -12.50
C PHE A 137 -11.26 -1.16 -13.45
N MET A 138 -11.17 -0.17 -14.34
CA MET A 138 -10.03 -0.02 -15.26
C MET A 138 -8.70 0.23 -14.53
N TYR A 139 -8.72 0.93 -13.41
CA TYR A 139 -7.51 1.15 -12.59
C TYR A 139 -7.00 -0.19 -12.02
N TRP A 140 -7.89 -1.08 -11.59
CA TRP A 140 -7.52 -2.40 -11.09
C TRP A 140 -6.81 -3.23 -12.16
N LEU A 141 -7.24 -3.14 -13.43
CA LEU A 141 -6.61 -3.87 -14.53
C LEU A 141 -5.17 -3.39 -14.81
N ALA A 142 -4.83 -2.16 -14.46
CA ALA A 142 -3.48 -1.62 -14.59
C ALA A 142 -2.54 -2.07 -13.44
N MET A 143 -3.07 -2.63 -12.36
CA MET A 143 -2.27 -3.06 -11.21
C MET A 143 -1.63 -4.44 -11.44
N PRO A 144 -0.50 -4.72 -10.77
CA PRO A 144 0.19 -6.02 -10.86
C PRO A 144 -0.68 -7.23 -10.51
N PHE A 145 -1.76 -7.05 -9.77
CA PHE A 145 -2.70 -8.11 -9.41
C PHE A 145 -3.35 -8.78 -10.62
N PHE A 146 -3.48 -8.06 -11.74
CA PHE A 146 -4.04 -8.56 -12.99
C PHE A 146 -2.96 -8.88 -14.04
N ALA A 147 -1.68 -8.78 -13.69
CA ALA A 147 -0.60 -9.16 -14.59
C ALA A 147 -0.71 -10.65 -14.98
N PRO A 148 -0.61 -10.98 -16.28
CA PRO A 148 -0.83 -12.34 -16.76
C PRO A 148 0.23 -13.32 -16.22
N ILE A 149 -0.19 -14.52 -15.89
CA ILE A 149 0.68 -15.58 -15.36
C ILE A 149 0.58 -16.82 -16.22
N PRO A 150 1.71 -17.36 -16.74
CA PRO A 150 1.71 -18.65 -17.40
C PRO A 150 1.50 -19.77 -16.36
N TYR A 151 0.53 -20.64 -16.56
CA TYR A 151 0.24 -21.73 -15.65
C TYR A 151 1.43 -22.67 -15.45
N GLU A 152 2.32 -22.74 -16.42
CA GLU A 152 3.56 -23.51 -16.34
C GLU A 152 4.47 -23.02 -15.22
N ALA A 153 4.55 -21.70 -15.00
CA ALA A 153 5.31 -21.13 -13.90
C ALA A 153 4.65 -21.41 -12.55
N ASP A 154 3.33 -21.25 -12.44
CA ASP A 154 2.58 -21.58 -11.24
C ASP A 154 2.76 -23.06 -10.86
N ARG A 155 2.65 -23.98 -11.84
CA ARG A 155 2.94 -25.39 -11.66
C ARG A 155 4.37 -25.68 -11.25
N PHE A 156 5.33 -24.93 -11.82
CA PHE A 156 6.76 -25.10 -11.50
C PHE A 156 7.03 -24.79 -10.03
N TYR A 157 6.55 -23.64 -9.55
CA TYR A 157 6.78 -23.21 -8.16
C TYR A 157 5.97 -24.00 -7.13
N ALA A 158 4.89 -24.67 -7.53
CA ALA A 158 4.11 -25.55 -6.68
C ALA A 158 4.77 -26.92 -6.41
N GLN A 159 5.93 -27.20 -7.01
CA GLN A 159 6.61 -28.48 -6.81
C GLN A 159 7.15 -28.62 -5.39
N ARG A 160 7.18 -29.88 -4.92
CA ARG A 160 7.72 -30.22 -3.61
C ARG A 160 9.17 -29.75 -3.44
N GLY A 161 9.48 -29.10 -2.31
CA GLY A 161 10.81 -28.63 -1.96
C GLY A 161 11.13 -27.22 -2.47
N MET A 162 10.26 -26.59 -3.27
CA MET A 162 10.47 -25.22 -3.74
C MET A 162 10.24 -24.20 -2.63
N ASN A 163 9.09 -24.23 -1.97
CA ASN A 163 8.73 -23.26 -0.92
C ASN A 163 9.27 -23.66 0.47
N GLN A 164 9.48 -24.95 0.74
CA GLN A 164 9.82 -25.45 2.08
C GLN A 164 11.24 -25.06 2.53
N GLY A 165 11.34 -23.97 3.28
CA GLY A 165 12.60 -23.48 3.85
C GLY A 165 13.58 -22.84 2.85
N ARG A 166 13.16 -22.66 1.58
CA ARG A 166 14.03 -22.16 0.50
C ARG A 166 13.48 -20.94 -0.22
N ASN A 167 12.22 -20.57 0.00
CA ASN A 167 11.52 -19.44 -0.60
C ASN A 167 11.65 -19.36 -2.14
N ILE A 168 11.70 -20.53 -2.81
CA ILE A 168 11.67 -20.58 -4.27
C ILE A 168 10.22 -20.50 -4.70
N THR A 169 9.72 -19.30 -4.82
CA THR A 169 8.34 -18.98 -5.11
C THR A 169 8.24 -18.02 -6.28
N PHE A 170 7.05 -17.85 -6.81
CA PHE A 170 6.80 -16.97 -7.95
C PHE A 170 7.11 -15.50 -7.64
N ASP A 171 6.84 -15.06 -6.42
CA ASP A 171 7.10 -13.70 -5.93
C ASP A 171 8.60 -13.41 -5.76
N TRP A 172 9.41 -14.43 -5.44
CA TRP A 172 10.87 -14.27 -5.35
C TRP A 172 11.56 -14.34 -6.71
N TYR A 173 10.98 -15.08 -7.66
CA TYR A 173 11.55 -15.31 -8.99
C TYR A 173 10.46 -15.10 -10.06
N PRO A 174 9.99 -13.84 -10.24
CA PRO A 174 8.88 -13.53 -11.12
C PRO A 174 9.21 -13.81 -12.58
N VAL A 175 8.18 -14.15 -13.33
CA VAL A 175 8.21 -14.33 -14.79
C VAL A 175 7.28 -13.30 -15.40
N GLY A 176 7.77 -12.55 -16.39
CA GLY A 176 6.99 -11.51 -17.05
C GLY A 176 7.50 -11.19 -18.44
N THR A 177 6.79 -10.31 -19.11
CA THR A 177 7.10 -9.81 -20.45
C THR A 177 7.70 -8.40 -20.43
N GLY A 178 7.96 -7.86 -19.27
CA GLY A 178 8.45 -6.49 -19.07
C GLY A 178 9.88 -6.25 -19.54
N PRO A 179 10.33 -4.99 -19.53
CA PRO A 179 11.64 -4.59 -20.04
C PRO A 179 12.82 -5.10 -19.21
N TYR A 180 12.57 -5.51 -17.97
CA TYR A 180 13.61 -5.98 -17.05
C TYR A 180 13.27 -7.34 -16.45
N MET A 181 14.33 -8.05 -16.04
CA MET A 181 14.27 -9.31 -15.29
C MET A 181 14.94 -9.12 -13.93
N LEU A 182 14.34 -9.65 -12.88
CA LEU A 182 14.95 -9.71 -11.55
C LEU A 182 16.02 -10.80 -11.55
N THR A 183 17.30 -10.40 -11.52
CA THR A 183 18.44 -11.33 -11.60
C THR A 183 19.10 -11.59 -10.25
N GLU A 184 18.93 -10.68 -9.29
CA GLU A 184 19.33 -10.86 -7.90
C GLU A 184 18.19 -10.37 -7.01
N ASN A 185 17.84 -11.15 -6.00
CA ASN A 185 16.79 -10.79 -5.04
C ASN A 185 17.24 -11.14 -3.62
N ASP A 186 17.97 -10.20 -3.00
CA ASP A 186 18.27 -10.23 -1.57
C ASP A 186 17.60 -9.03 -0.88
N PRO A 187 16.43 -9.22 -0.26
CA PRO A 187 15.70 -8.13 0.40
C PRO A 187 16.42 -7.56 1.63
N ASN A 188 17.53 -8.17 2.07
CA ASN A 188 18.34 -7.66 3.17
C ASN A 188 19.55 -6.86 2.72
N ALA A 189 19.93 -6.99 1.45
CA ALA A 189 21.08 -6.32 0.88
C ALA A 189 20.73 -5.53 -0.38
N ARG A 190 20.36 -6.21 -1.46
CA ARG A 190 20.04 -5.56 -2.74
C ARG A 190 19.17 -6.40 -3.67
N MET A 191 18.47 -5.73 -4.55
CA MET A 191 17.79 -6.32 -5.69
C MET A 191 18.35 -5.75 -6.99
N VAL A 192 18.54 -6.60 -8.01
CA VAL A 192 19.07 -6.21 -9.30
C VAL A 192 18.12 -6.59 -10.41
N LEU A 193 17.81 -5.60 -11.23
CA LEU A 193 17.05 -5.77 -12.47
C LEU A 193 18.00 -5.59 -13.64
N GLU A 194 17.99 -6.52 -14.59
CA GLU A 194 18.75 -6.44 -15.84
C GLU A 194 17.81 -6.43 -17.04
N ARG A 195 18.24 -5.79 -18.12
CA ARG A 195 17.46 -5.70 -19.36
C ARG A 195 17.02 -7.09 -19.82
N ASN A 196 15.74 -7.23 -20.10
CA ASN A 196 15.17 -8.45 -20.67
C ASN A 196 15.48 -8.52 -22.18
N PRO A 197 16.33 -9.45 -22.62
CA PRO A 197 16.71 -9.57 -24.04
C PRO A 197 15.53 -9.99 -24.95
N ASN A 198 14.44 -10.48 -24.36
CA ASN A 198 13.22 -10.87 -25.09
C ASN A 198 12.13 -9.80 -25.03
N PHE A 199 12.41 -8.64 -24.47
CA PHE A 199 11.46 -7.54 -24.48
C PHE A 199 11.28 -7.02 -25.90
N ARG A 200 10.03 -6.88 -26.34
CA ARG A 200 9.68 -6.44 -27.71
C ARG A 200 10.18 -5.03 -28.04
N GLY A 201 10.53 -4.25 -27.01
CA GLY A 201 10.79 -2.83 -27.15
C GLY A 201 9.49 -2.01 -27.18
N GLU A 202 9.59 -0.79 -26.71
CA GLU A 202 8.52 0.23 -26.82
C GLU A 202 9.18 1.56 -27.17
N PRO A 203 8.62 2.36 -28.09
CA PRO A 203 9.17 3.67 -28.36
C PRO A 203 8.92 4.60 -27.17
N TYR A 204 9.89 5.45 -26.87
CA TYR A 204 9.71 6.52 -25.90
C TYR A 204 8.59 7.47 -26.38
N PRO A 205 7.69 7.95 -25.49
CA PRO A 205 6.57 8.79 -25.88
C PRO A 205 6.97 10.00 -26.70
N SER A 206 6.21 10.26 -27.76
CA SER A 206 6.37 11.44 -28.63
C SER A 206 5.43 12.59 -28.27
N HIS A 207 4.53 12.36 -27.34
CA HIS A 207 3.56 13.35 -26.85
C HIS A 207 3.58 13.37 -25.32
N GLY A 208 3.37 14.54 -24.75
CA GLY A 208 3.31 14.79 -23.32
C GLY A 208 2.41 15.99 -23.02
N GLU A 209 2.47 16.44 -21.79
CA GLU A 209 1.85 17.72 -21.39
C GLU A 209 2.56 18.89 -22.09
N PRO A 210 1.89 20.06 -22.25
CA PRO A 210 2.48 21.22 -22.94
C PRO A 210 3.86 21.66 -22.43
N GLU A 211 4.16 21.42 -21.15
CA GLU A 211 5.41 21.81 -20.51
C GLU A 211 6.54 20.78 -20.69
N ASP A 212 6.21 19.56 -21.09
CA ASP A 212 7.18 18.46 -21.15
C ASP A 212 8.25 18.68 -22.22
N GLU A 213 7.90 19.32 -23.33
CA GLU A 213 8.83 19.69 -24.38
C GLU A 213 9.83 20.76 -23.89
N ALA A 214 9.33 21.82 -23.25
CA ALA A 214 10.17 22.89 -22.69
C ALA A 214 11.13 22.35 -21.59
N ARG A 215 10.71 21.33 -20.85
CA ARG A 215 11.52 20.63 -19.84
C ARG A 215 12.49 19.60 -20.44
N GLY A 216 12.47 19.41 -21.77
CA GLY A 216 13.32 18.46 -22.47
C GLY A 216 12.96 16.99 -22.24
N LEU A 217 11.77 16.69 -21.72
CA LEU A 217 11.31 15.33 -21.44
C LEU A 217 10.99 14.55 -22.71
N LEU A 218 10.75 15.21 -23.85
CA LEU A 218 10.49 14.58 -25.14
C LEU A 218 11.75 14.42 -26.02
N ARG A 219 12.94 14.73 -25.50
CA ARG A 219 14.21 14.64 -26.24
C ARG A 219 14.49 13.27 -26.86
N ASP A 220 14.01 12.21 -26.22
CA ASP A 220 14.21 10.83 -26.66
C ASP A 220 12.99 10.24 -27.38
N ALA A 221 12.05 11.09 -27.81
CA ALA A 221 10.85 10.67 -28.53
C ALA A 221 11.16 9.68 -29.67
N GLY A 222 10.43 8.57 -29.71
CA GLY A 222 10.56 7.53 -30.71
C GLY A 222 11.76 6.58 -30.56
N LYS A 223 12.74 6.87 -29.69
CA LYS A 223 13.83 5.95 -29.42
C LYS A 223 13.32 4.72 -28.65
N MET A 224 13.86 3.55 -28.98
CA MET A 224 13.43 2.29 -28.36
C MET A 224 13.91 2.15 -26.91
N MET A 225 12.97 1.90 -25.99
CA MET A 225 13.24 1.62 -24.58
C MET A 225 13.45 0.10 -24.36
N PRO A 226 14.07 -0.31 -23.24
CA PRO A 226 14.63 0.50 -22.14
C PRO A 226 16.00 1.09 -22.47
N PHE A 227 16.31 2.27 -21.95
CA PHE A 227 17.64 2.91 -22.11
C PHE A 227 18.65 2.40 -21.10
N ILE A 228 18.20 2.02 -19.91
CA ILE A 228 19.04 1.57 -18.80
C ILE A 228 19.26 0.07 -18.93
N ASP A 229 20.51 -0.39 -18.81
CA ASP A 229 20.85 -1.82 -18.90
C ASP A 229 20.61 -2.56 -17.59
N ARG A 230 20.87 -1.88 -16.46
CA ARG A 230 20.82 -2.46 -15.12
C ARG A 230 20.31 -1.46 -14.09
N VAL A 231 19.37 -1.89 -13.24
CA VAL A 231 18.86 -1.12 -12.11
C VAL A 231 19.18 -1.85 -10.82
N VAL A 232 19.80 -1.15 -9.86
CA VAL A 232 20.22 -1.72 -8.57
C VAL A 232 19.48 -1.00 -7.45
N PHE A 233 18.71 -1.74 -6.68
CA PHE A 233 18.09 -1.26 -5.45
C PHE A 233 18.92 -1.76 -4.27
N SER A 234 19.61 -0.85 -3.59
CA SER A 234 20.39 -1.17 -2.39
C SER A 234 19.57 -0.86 -1.15
N ARG A 235 19.58 -1.76 -0.18
CA ARG A 235 18.95 -1.55 1.11
C ARG A 235 19.98 -1.07 2.12
N GLU A 236 19.88 0.18 2.51
CA GLU A 236 20.64 0.74 3.60
C GLU A 236 19.86 0.64 4.91
N LYS A 237 20.54 0.27 5.98
CA LYS A 237 19.94 0.15 7.32
C LYS A 237 19.98 1.47 8.09
N GLU A 238 20.98 2.29 7.78
CA GLU A 238 21.29 3.53 8.49
C GLU A 238 21.17 4.74 7.54
N GLY A 239 20.60 5.84 8.05
CA GLY A 239 20.38 7.05 7.26
C GLY A 239 21.65 7.79 6.89
N ILE A 240 22.64 7.86 7.81
CA ILE A 240 23.90 8.59 7.58
C ILE A 240 24.73 7.96 6.46
N PRO A 241 25.02 6.65 6.45
CA PRO A 241 25.71 6.00 5.32
C PRO A 241 24.95 6.16 3.99
N TYR A 242 23.62 6.03 4.02
CA TYR A 242 22.79 6.24 2.84
C TYR A 242 22.97 7.64 2.26
N TRP A 243 22.86 8.69 3.09
CA TRP A 243 23.01 10.08 2.69
C TRP A 243 24.40 10.36 2.10
N ASN A 244 25.46 9.91 2.78
CA ASN A 244 26.82 10.10 2.31
C ASN A 244 27.09 9.41 0.97
N LYS A 245 26.56 8.21 0.76
CA LYS A 245 26.65 7.51 -0.53
C LYS A 245 25.91 8.24 -1.64
N PHE A 246 24.75 8.81 -1.37
CA PHE A 246 24.07 9.66 -2.33
C PHE A 246 24.91 10.89 -2.70
N LEU A 247 25.44 11.63 -1.73
CA LEU A 247 26.26 12.82 -2.00
C LEU A 247 27.56 12.49 -2.78
N GLN A 248 28.05 11.27 -2.66
CA GLN A 248 29.22 10.77 -3.41
C GLN A 248 28.87 10.18 -4.79
N GLY A 249 27.59 10.17 -5.18
CA GLY A 249 27.15 9.67 -6.47
C GLY A 249 27.02 8.15 -6.58
N TYR A 250 27.01 7.41 -5.47
CA TYR A 250 26.73 5.97 -5.51
C TYR A 250 25.24 5.67 -5.76
N TYR A 251 24.37 6.61 -5.48
CA TYR A 251 22.94 6.50 -5.73
C TYR A 251 22.47 7.65 -6.61
N ASP A 252 21.64 7.35 -7.60
CA ASP A 252 21.10 8.32 -8.57
C ASP A 252 20.03 9.21 -7.96
N ARG A 253 19.29 8.68 -6.98
CA ARG A 253 18.17 9.37 -6.29
C ARG A 253 18.22 9.14 -4.80
N SER A 254 17.67 10.10 -4.06
CA SER A 254 17.50 10.05 -2.61
C SER A 254 16.23 10.76 -2.16
N GLY A 255 15.62 10.24 -1.09
CA GLY A 255 14.78 11.05 -0.22
C GLY A 255 15.64 11.91 0.71
N ILE A 256 15.00 12.76 1.52
CA ILE A 256 15.68 13.62 2.49
C ILE A 256 15.20 13.23 3.89
N ALA A 257 16.11 12.65 4.68
CA ALA A 257 15.82 12.39 6.09
C ALA A 257 15.71 13.72 6.87
N SER A 258 14.95 13.71 7.97
CA SER A 258 14.75 14.93 8.77
C SER A 258 16.06 15.55 9.25
N ASP A 259 17.03 14.74 9.64
CA ASP A 259 18.34 15.17 10.15
C ASP A 259 19.23 15.84 9.07
N ASN A 260 18.94 15.58 7.80
CA ASN A 260 19.68 16.14 6.66
C ASN A 260 18.90 17.23 5.90
N PHE A 261 17.73 17.59 6.42
CA PHE A 261 16.82 18.48 5.70
C PHE A 261 17.43 19.85 5.48
N ASP A 262 17.92 20.50 6.54
CA ASP A 262 18.50 21.86 6.46
C ASP A 262 19.81 21.91 5.68
N GLN A 263 20.50 20.77 5.53
CA GLN A 263 21.66 20.66 4.65
C GLN A 263 21.26 20.70 3.17
N ALA A 264 20.09 20.15 2.82
CA ALA A 264 19.65 19.97 1.45
C ALA A 264 18.72 21.07 0.95
N VAL A 265 17.86 21.59 1.81
CA VAL A 265 16.72 22.45 1.45
C VAL A 265 16.73 23.74 2.26
N GLN A 266 16.46 24.83 1.59
CA GLN A 266 16.15 26.14 2.16
C GLN A 266 14.82 26.64 1.61
N PHE A 267 14.23 27.64 2.25
CA PHE A 267 13.01 28.26 1.77
C PHE A 267 13.29 29.66 1.24
N SER A 268 12.72 29.97 0.07
CA SER A 268 12.74 31.33 -0.47
C SER A 268 11.91 32.29 0.39
N VAL A 269 12.03 33.57 0.14
CA VAL A 269 11.22 34.63 0.82
C VAL A 269 9.71 34.38 0.62
N GLU A 270 9.33 33.77 -0.50
CA GLU A 270 7.95 33.41 -0.84
C GLU A 270 7.51 32.05 -0.22
N GLY A 271 8.39 31.41 0.56
CA GLY A 271 8.09 30.13 1.23
C GLY A 271 8.19 28.91 0.31
N GLN A 272 8.78 29.03 -0.87
CA GLN A 272 9.03 27.91 -1.76
C GLN A 272 10.31 27.17 -1.34
N ALA A 273 10.25 25.84 -1.35
CA ALA A 273 11.41 25.02 -1.09
C ALA A 273 12.39 25.05 -2.27
N THR A 274 13.65 25.38 -2.00
CA THR A 274 14.75 25.39 -2.96
C THR A 274 15.94 24.61 -2.39
N LEU A 275 16.88 24.25 -3.26
CA LEU A 275 18.12 23.62 -2.80
C LEU A 275 19.03 24.65 -2.09
N THR A 276 19.88 24.16 -1.20
CA THR A 276 21.00 24.93 -0.70
C THR A 276 22.06 25.12 -1.80
N PRO A 277 22.87 26.21 -1.76
CA PRO A 277 23.94 26.41 -2.74
C PRO A 277 24.93 25.25 -2.84
N GLU A 278 25.15 24.53 -1.74
CA GLU A 278 26.02 23.34 -1.73
C GLU A 278 25.44 22.22 -2.61
N MET A 279 24.13 21.97 -2.52
CA MET A 279 23.47 20.93 -3.32
C MET A 279 23.41 21.31 -4.80
N GLU A 280 23.14 22.58 -5.10
CA GLU A 280 23.18 23.10 -6.48
C GLU A 280 24.57 22.94 -7.10
N ALA A 281 25.63 23.27 -6.35
CA ALA A 281 27.02 23.12 -6.80
C ALA A 281 27.39 21.66 -7.09
N LYS A 282 26.72 20.69 -6.44
CA LYS A 282 26.88 19.25 -6.71
C LYS A 282 26.05 18.76 -7.90
N GLY A 283 25.33 19.64 -8.59
CA GLY A 283 24.45 19.27 -9.69
C GLY A 283 23.27 18.40 -9.25
N ILE A 284 22.77 18.62 -8.06
CA ILE A 284 21.58 17.92 -7.54
C ILE A 284 20.34 18.73 -7.93
N ALA A 285 19.26 18.05 -8.25
CA ALA A 285 17.94 18.62 -8.53
C ALA A 285 16.95 18.22 -7.43
N LEU A 286 16.06 19.14 -7.06
CA LEU A 286 14.96 18.91 -6.11
C LEU A 286 13.64 18.77 -6.87
N SER A 287 12.88 17.75 -6.53
CA SER A 287 11.48 17.58 -6.94
C SER A 287 10.60 17.55 -5.70
N THR A 288 9.52 18.32 -5.71
CA THR A 288 8.53 18.34 -4.62
C THR A 288 7.14 18.03 -5.15
N ALA A 289 6.37 17.28 -4.40
CA ALA A 289 4.98 16.96 -4.71
C ALA A 289 4.18 16.76 -3.43
N VAL A 290 2.88 17.07 -3.45
CA VAL A 290 1.96 16.58 -2.42
C VAL A 290 1.65 15.13 -2.76
N ALA A 291 1.97 14.21 -1.85
CA ALA A 291 1.68 12.81 -2.07
C ALA A 291 0.17 12.54 -1.98
N THR A 292 -0.34 11.69 -2.86
CA THR A 292 -1.71 11.18 -2.77
C THR A 292 -1.83 10.12 -1.66
N SER A 293 -1.54 10.58 -0.44
CA SER A 293 -1.46 9.74 0.75
C SER A 293 -2.11 10.42 1.93
N THR A 294 -2.60 9.63 2.88
CA THR A 294 -3.08 10.12 4.16
C THR A 294 -2.52 9.29 5.29
N PHE A 295 -2.01 9.95 6.33
CA PHE A 295 -1.62 9.32 7.58
C PHE A 295 -2.60 9.70 8.67
N TYR A 296 -2.94 8.74 9.52
CA TYR A 296 -4.02 8.88 10.48
C TYR A 296 -3.80 8.01 11.72
N PHE A 297 -4.54 8.33 12.77
CA PHE A 297 -4.49 7.66 14.07
C PHE A 297 -5.87 7.04 14.35
N PRO A 298 -6.09 5.76 13.97
CA PRO A 298 -7.38 5.13 14.07
C PRO A 298 -7.68 4.66 15.49
N PHE A 299 -8.98 4.70 15.83
CA PHE A 299 -9.57 4.09 17.01
C PHE A 299 -10.26 2.79 16.61
N ASN A 300 -9.95 1.70 17.29
CA ASN A 300 -10.61 0.42 16.99
C ASN A 300 -12.04 0.41 17.53
N PHE A 301 -13.03 0.34 16.65
CA PHE A 301 -14.44 0.34 17.02
C PHE A 301 -14.91 -0.94 17.72
N LEU A 302 -14.10 -1.98 17.75
CA LEU A 302 -14.36 -3.19 18.54
C LEU A 302 -13.88 -3.05 19.99
N ASP A 303 -13.07 -2.04 20.30
CA ASP A 303 -12.56 -1.81 21.65
C ASP A 303 -13.66 -1.29 22.59
N PRO A 304 -13.76 -1.80 23.83
CA PRO A 304 -14.81 -1.41 24.75
C PRO A 304 -14.70 0.03 25.26
N VAL A 305 -13.54 0.67 25.20
CA VAL A 305 -13.30 2.03 25.71
C VAL A 305 -13.48 3.08 24.61
N VAL A 306 -12.71 2.96 23.51
CA VAL A 306 -12.69 3.95 22.44
C VAL A 306 -13.68 3.63 21.31
N GLY A 307 -14.16 2.40 21.21
CA GLY A 307 -14.97 1.91 20.09
C GLY A 307 -16.48 2.15 20.25
N GLY A 308 -17.21 2.02 19.14
CA GLY A 308 -18.66 2.18 19.05
C GLY A 308 -19.15 3.62 18.84
N LEU A 309 -20.47 3.77 18.63
CA LEU A 309 -21.12 5.04 18.21
C LEU A 309 -21.80 5.81 19.35
N SER A 310 -21.70 5.35 20.62
CA SER A 310 -22.32 6.08 21.72
C SER A 310 -21.71 7.48 21.88
N GLU A 311 -22.53 8.43 22.34
CA GLU A 311 -22.12 9.83 22.49
C GLU A 311 -20.88 9.99 23.36
N SER A 312 -20.79 9.25 24.47
CA SER A 312 -19.62 9.30 25.36
C SER A 312 -18.33 8.85 24.66
N LYS A 313 -18.39 7.78 23.87
CA LYS A 313 -17.21 7.29 23.12
C LYS A 313 -16.83 8.22 21.98
N ARG A 314 -17.81 8.80 21.29
CA ARG A 314 -17.60 9.83 20.28
C ARG A 314 -16.86 11.04 20.89
N LYS A 315 -17.36 11.56 22.01
CA LYS A 315 -16.73 12.68 22.73
C LYS A 315 -15.30 12.36 23.20
N LEU A 316 -15.03 11.12 23.63
CA LEU A 316 -13.69 10.68 23.98
C LEU A 316 -12.74 10.76 22.77
N ARG A 317 -13.16 10.22 21.61
CA ARG A 317 -12.36 10.27 20.37
C ARG A 317 -12.15 11.70 19.86
N GLN A 318 -13.19 12.54 19.95
CA GLN A 318 -13.12 13.96 19.60
C GLN A 318 -12.15 14.71 20.51
N ALA A 319 -12.18 14.44 21.82
CA ALA A 319 -11.23 15.03 22.77
C ALA A 319 -9.78 14.66 22.44
N ILE A 320 -9.53 13.38 22.15
CA ILE A 320 -8.20 12.90 21.74
C ILE A 320 -7.78 13.55 20.42
N SER A 321 -8.69 13.66 19.44
CA SER A 321 -8.40 14.28 18.14
C SER A 321 -8.00 15.76 18.24
N ILE A 322 -8.57 16.50 19.21
CA ILE A 322 -8.15 17.89 19.48
C ILE A 322 -6.78 17.93 20.19
N ALA A 323 -6.51 17.00 21.10
CA ALA A 323 -5.28 16.99 21.89
C ALA A 323 -4.05 16.59 21.09
N VAL A 324 -4.19 15.67 20.11
CA VAL A 324 -3.09 15.20 19.26
C VAL A 324 -2.85 16.22 18.14
N ASP A 325 -1.81 17.03 18.32
CA ASP A 325 -1.51 18.18 17.45
C ASP A 325 -0.61 17.75 16.28
N PHE A 326 -1.23 17.43 15.15
CA PHE A 326 -0.48 17.04 13.95
C PHE A 326 0.22 18.19 13.25
N GLU A 327 -0.13 19.46 13.48
CA GLU A 327 0.66 20.61 13.03
C GLU A 327 2.01 20.64 13.74
N GLU A 328 2.01 20.41 15.06
CA GLU A 328 3.24 20.27 15.85
C GLU A 328 4.05 19.04 15.37
N PHE A 329 3.38 17.91 15.09
CA PHE A 329 4.03 16.72 14.54
C PHE A 329 4.74 16.99 13.21
N ILE A 330 4.05 17.66 12.27
CA ILE A 330 4.60 18.01 10.96
C ILE A 330 5.82 18.92 11.11
N SER A 331 5.73 19.91 12.00
CA SER A 331 6.84 20.81 12.28
C SER A 331 8.07 20.09 12.83
N ILE A 332 7.89 19.23 13.85
CA ILE A 332 9.00 18.60 14.57
C ILE A 332 9.59 17.42 13.76
N PHE A 333 8.74 16.52 13.23
CA PHE A 333 9.19 15.24 12.69
C PHE A 333 9.25 15.19 11.17
N ALA A 334 8.59 16.12 10.49
CA ALA A 334 8.56 16.18 9.04
C ALA A 334 9.15 17.48 8.46
N ASN A 335 9.77 18.33 9.27
CA ASN A 335 10.35 19.64 8.84
C ASN A 335 9.36 20.45 7.98
N GLY A 336 8.10 20.50 8.39
CA GLY A 336 7.04 21.20 7.65
C GLY A 336 6.53 20.50 6.38
N ARG A 337 7.04 19.31 6.05
CA ARG A 337 6.65 18.54 4.85
C ARG A 337 5.34 17.79 5.06
N GLY A 338 4.26 18.51 5.27
CA GLY A 338 2.93 17.92 5.44
C GLY A 338 1.85 18.97 5.40
N ILE A 339 0.63 18.52 5.16
CA ILE A 339 -0.60 19.31 5.23
C ILE A 339 -1.48 18.62 6.27
N PRO A 340 -1.92 19.32 7.33
CA PRO A 340 -2.84 18.72 8.32
C PRO A 340 -4.08 18.17 7.63
N ALA A 341 -4.41 16.90 7.87
CA ALA A 341 -5.54 16.26 7.23
C ALA A 341 -6.86 16.68 7.89
N MET A 342 -7.81 17.06 7.08
CA MET A 342 -9.16 17.43 7.51
C MET A 342 -10.19 16.30 7.26
N GLY A 343 -9.73 15.19 6.69
CA GLY A 343 -10.50 14.02 6.31
C GLY A 343 -9.59 12.98 5.64
N PRO A 344 -10.17 11.89 5.11
CA PRO A 344 -9.38 10.82 4.51
C PRO A 344 -8.82 11.15 3.12
N ILE A 345 -9.48 12.02 2.36
CA ILE A 345 -9.14 12.29 0.95
C ILE A 345 -7.98 13.29 0.89
N PRO A 346 -6.84 12.97 0.24
CA PRO A 346 -5.73 13.90 0.10
C PRO A 346 -6.00 14.97 -0.96
N PRO A 347 -5.24 16.09 -0.92
CA PRO A 347 -5.27 17.13 -1.95
C PRO A 347 -5.01 16.57 -3.35
N GLY A 348 -5.64 17.16 -4.37
CA GLY A 348 -5.49 16.75 -5.76
C GLY A 348 -6.47 15.68 -6.24
N LEU A 349 -7.17 15.01 -5.32
CA LEU A 349 -8.22 14.07 -5.69
C LEU A 349 -9.61 14.71 -5.68
N PHE A 350 -10.48 14.20 -6.55
CA PHE A 350 -11.90 14.54 -6.50
C PHE A 350 -12.47 14.29 -5.10
N GLY A 351 -13.34 15.17 -4.61
CA GLY A 351 -13.90 15.06 -3.26
C GLY A 351 -13.10 15.80 -2.18
N TYR A 352 -11.83 16.15 -2.41
CA TYR A 352 -11.10 17.04 -1.52
C TYR A 352 -11.69 18.47 -1.57
N ARG A 353 -11.81 19.09 -0.41
CA ARG A 353 -12.27 20.47 -0.28
C ARG A 353 -11.21 21.32 0.39
N GLU A 354 -10.94 22.47 -0.19
CA GLU A 354 -10.09 23.51 0.40
C GLU A 354 -10.90 24.55 1.18
N GLY A 355 -10.21 25.34 1.95
CA GLY A 355 -10.81 26.46 2.68
C GLY A 355 -11.80 26.03 3.76
N GLU A 356 -12.71 26.92 4.11
CA GLU A 356 -13.69 26.72 5.18
C GLU A 356 -14.57 25.48 4.96
N ALA A 357 -14.97 25.22 3.72
CA ALA A 357 -15.79 24.04 3.38
C ALA A 357 -15.06 22.72 3.63
N GLY A 358 -13.74 22.73 3.67
CA GLY A 358 -12.89 21.55 3.83
C GLY A 358 -12.50 21.23 5.28
N ILE A 359 -12.63 22.18 6.23
CA ILE A 359 -12.15 21.95 7.59
C ILE A 359 -12.88 20.83 8.33
N ASN A 360 -12.18 20.23 9.29
CA ASN A 360 -12.78 19.37 10.29
C ASN A 360 -13.30 20.24 11.47
N PRO A 361 -14.61 20.50 11.59
CA PRO A 361 -15.15 21.40 12.60
C PRO A 361 -15.09 20.83 14.03
N VAL A 362 -14.78 19.55 14.17
CA VAL A 362 -14.54 18.94 15.49
C VAL A 362 -13.25 19.48 16.10
N VAL A 363 -12.19 19.59 15.28
CA VAL A 363 -10.84 19.93 15.72
C VAL A 363 -10.51 21.42 15.48
N TYR A 364 -11.07 22.01 14.43
CA TYR A 364 -10.72 23.36 13.98
C TYR A 364 -11.91 24.32 13.95
N GLU A 365 -11.59 25.59 14.04
CA GLU A 365 -12.45 26.73 13.74
C GLU A 365 -11.83 27.50 12.57
N TRP A 366 -12.67 28.11 11.73
CA TRP A 366 -12.21 28.97 10.65
C TRP A 366 -12.09 30.41 11.16
N VAL A 367 -10.88 30.94 11.28
CA VAL A 367 -10.63 32.26 11.84
C VAL A 367 -9.66 33.01 10.91
N ASP A 368 -10.01 34.21 10.51
CA ASP A 368 -9.19 35.08 9.67
C ASP A 368 -8.67 34.39 8.39
N GLY A 369 -9.53 33.61 7.72
CA GLY A 369 -9.19 32.92 6.49
C GLY A 369 -8.31 31.68 6.67
N LYS A 370 -8.14 31.17 7.89
CA LYS A 370 -7.28 30.03 8.19
C LYS A 370 -7.93 29.06 9.18
N PRO A 371 -7.63 27.75 9.08
CA PRO A 371 -8.02 26.80 10.11
C PRO A 371 -7.20 27.04 11.37
N LYS A 372 -7.85 27.19 12.50
CA LYS A 372 -7.24 27.33 13.82
C LYS A 372 -7.69 26.19 14.70
N ARG A 373 -6.74 25.43 15.24
CA ARG A 373 -7.01 24.32 16.16
C ARG A 373 -7.70 24.82 17.44
N LYS A 374 -8.75 24.12 17.85
CA LYS A 374 -9.46 24.43 19.09
C LYS A 374 -8.55 24.30 20.32
N PRO A 375 -8.74 25.15 21.32
CA PRO A 375 -7.92 25.09 22.53
C PRO A 375 -8.16 23.80 23.32
N ILE A 376 -7.14 23.33 24.04
CA ILE A 376 -7.18 22.09 24.83
C ILE A 376 -8.31 22.08 25.88
N ALA A 377 -8.78 23.25 26.33
CA ALA A 377 -9.93 23.38 27.22
C ALA A 377 -11.20 22.75 26.62
N VAL A 378 -11.40 22.86 25.30
CA VAL A 378 -12.53 22.20 24.60
C VAL A 378 -12.38 20.68 24.67
N ALA A 379 -11.18 20.16 24.46
CA ALA A 379 -10.91 18.72 24.58
C ALA A 379 -11.16 18.20 26.01
N ARG A 380 -10.72 18.94 27.03
CA ARG A 380 -10.97 18.59 28.44
C ARG A 380 -12.46 18.59 28.78
N LYS A 381 -13.24 19.53 28.25
CA LYS A 381 -14.69 19.55 28.40
C LYS A 381 -15.33 18.30 27.78
N LEU A 382 -14.97 17.98 26.53
CA LEU A 382 -15.46 16.77 25.86
C LEU A 382 -15.07 15.49 26.61
N LEU A 383 -13.88 15.42 27.14
CA LEU A 383 -13.41 14.28 27.96
C LEU A 383 -14.24 14.12 29.24
N ALA A 384 -14.54 15.23 29.93
CA ALA A 384 -15.40 15.21 31.10
C ALA A 384 -16.83 14.77 30.77
N GLU A 385 -17.40 15.22 29.63
CA GLU A 385 -18.70 14.80 29.12
C GLU A 385 -18.68 13.33 28.66
N ALA A 386 -17.55 12.83 28.21
CA ALA A 386 -17.35 11.41 27.91
C ALA A 386 -17.33 10.50 29.14
N GLY A 387 -17.29 11.08 30.34
CA GLY A 387 -17.27 10.34 31.60
C GLY A 387 -15.90 10.24 32.28
N PHE A 388 -14.90 10.98 31.77
CA PHE A 388 -13.51 10.96 32.28
C PHE A 388 -13.02 12.37 32.68
N PRO A 389 -13.68 13.05 33.64
CA PRO A 389 -13.20 14.34 34.11
C PRO A 389 -11.77 14.21 34.61
N ASP A 390 -10.90 15.15 34.19
CA ASP A 390 -9.47 15.17 34.54
C ASP A 390 -8.71 13.86 34.24
N GLY A 391 -9.14 13.11 33.22
CA GLY A 391 -8.53 11.85 32.83
C GLY A 391 -8.83 10.67 33.77
N ARG A 392 -9.90 10.77 34.57
CA ARG A 392 -10.33 9.71 35.49
C ARG A 392 -11.76 9.27 35.23
N ASP A 393 -12.00 7.96 35.30
CA ASP A 393 -13.34 7.41 35.21
C ASP A 393 -14.24 7.98 36.34
N ARG A 394 -15.35 8.59 35.95
CA ARG A 394 -16.26 9.27 36.88
C ARG A 394 -16.85 8.35 37.97
N LYS A 395 -17.01 7.04 37.66
CA LYS A 395 -17.64 6.07 38.53
C LYS A 395 -16.63 5.44 39.51
N THR A 396 -15.44 5.13 38.99
CA THR A 396 -14.43 4.37 39.74
C THR A 396 -13.31 5.23 40.28
N GLY A 397 -13.13 6.47 39.78
CA GLY A 397 -11.98 7.34 40.10
C GLY A 397 -10.66 6.87 39.51
N GLN A 398 -10.62 5.74 38.79
CA GLN A 398 -9.38 5.19 38.23
C GLN A 398 -8.88 6.06 37.09
N PRO A 399 -7.55 6.21 36.92
CA PRO A 399 -6.99 6.91 35.78
C PRO A 399 -7.40 6.23 34.46
N LEU A 400 -7.68 7.03 33.43
CA LEU A 400 -7.87 6.52 32.07
C LEU A 400 -6.52 6.13 31.48
N VAL A 401 -6.36 4.84 31.20
CA VAL A 401 -5.20 4.27 30.54
C VAL A 401 -5.60 3.81 29.15
N LEU A 402 -4.91 4.30 28.13
CA LEU A 402 -5.09 3.88 26.74
C LEU A 402 -3.81 3.26 26.19
N SER A 403 -3.93 2.42 25.19
CA SER A 403 -2.79 1.75 24.55
C SER A 403 -2.63 2.14 23.10
N LEU A 404 -1.37 2.37 22.69
CA LEU A 404 -0.95 2.61 21.32
C LEU A 404 -0.11 1.43 20.83
N ASP A 405 -0.62 0.71 19.85
CA ASP A 405 0.15 -0.30 19.12
C ASP A 405 0.97 0.34 17.99
N THR A 406 2.24 -0.01 17.89
CA THR A 406 3.14 0.56 16.87
C THR A 406 4.23 -0.42 16.45
N VAL A 407 4.86 -0.10 15.33
CA VAL A 407 6.06 -0.82 14.86
C VAL A 407 7.30 -0.13 15.42
N ALA A 408 8.14 -0.86 16.13
CA ALA A 408 9.45 -0.38 16.54
C ALA A 408 10.46 -0.59 15.41
N ARG A 409 11.05 0.49 14.93
CA ARG A 409 12.09 0.46 13.89
C ARG A 409 13.50 0.70 14.43
N GLY A 410 13.61 1.25 15.62
CA GLY A 410 14.90 1.52 16.26
C GLY A 410 14.86 2.69 17.26
N PRO A 411 16.03 3.09 17.80
CA PRO A 411 16.13 4.17 18.77
C PRO A 411 15.56 5.52 18.31
N GLY A 412 15.61 5.83 17.01
CA GLY A 412 15.07 7.07 16.43
C GLY A 412 13.56 7.25 16.59
N ASP A 413 12.82 6.16 16.87
CA ASP A 413 11.38 6.25 17.12
C ASP A 413 11.02 6.78 18.51
N SER A 414 11.96 6.77 19.45
CA SER A 414 11.71 7.11 20.86
C SER A 414 11.12 8.50 21.04
N SER A 415 11.66 9.51 20.37
CA SER A 415 11.19 10.90 20.42
C SER A 415 9.75 11.05 19.95
N ARG A 416 9.39 10.34 18.88
CA ARG A 416 8.03 10.33 18.31
C ARG A 416 7.05 9.65 19.27
N LEU A 417 7.44 8.54 19.87
CA LEU A 417 6.60 7.80 20.81
C LEU A 417 6.38 8.61 22.10
N GLU A 418 7.42 9.30 22.58
CA GLU A 418 7.30 10.18 23.73
C GLU A 418 6.44 11.42 23.42
N TRP A 419 6.46 11.90 22.17
CA TRP A 419 5.57 12.96 21.73
C TRP A 419 4.09 12.52 21.85
N TYR A 420 3.70 11.31 21.43
CA TYR A 420 2.33 10.81 21.61
C TYR A 420 1.93 10.77 23.09
N ARG A 421 2.82 10.32 24.00
CA ARG A 421 2.56 10.37 25.45
C ARG A 421 2.26 11.78 25.92
N ARG A 422 3.05 12.75 25.51
CA ARG A 422 2.86 14.15 25.88
C ARG A 422 1.55 14.73 25.34
N GLN A 423 1.14 14.33 24.14
CA GLN A 423 -0.14 14.78 23.60
C GLN A 423 -1.32 14.28 24.45
N LEU A 424 -1.33 13.02 24.84
CA LEU A 424 -2.41 12.44 25.68
C LEU A 424 -2.33 12.95 27.12
N ALA A 425 -1.14 13.24 27.63
CA ALA A 425 -0.93 13.83 28.94
C ALA A 425 -1.57 15.24 29.08
N LYS A 426 -1.79 15.98 28.01
CA LYS A 426 -2.58 17.24 28.00
C LYS A 426 -4.00 17.03 28.55
N LEU A 427 -4.50 15.80 28.46
CA LEU A 427 -5.81 15.34 28.95
C LEU A 427 -5.72 14.49 30.22
N ASN A 428 -4.55 14.40 30.85
CA ASN A 428 -4.26 13.48 31.95
C ASN A 428 -4.52 12.00 31.61
N ILE A 429 -4.49 11.63 30.35
CA ILE A 429 -4.61 10.24 29.87
C ILE A 429 -3.22 9.60 29.90
N HIS A 430 -3.12 8.45 30.56
CA HIS A 430 -1.90 7.65 30.54
C HIS A 430 -1.85 6.80 29.25
N LEU A 431 -0.75 6.91 28.48
CA LEU A 431 -0.57 6.16 27.22
C LEU A 431 0.48 5.06 27.38
N GLU A 432 0.02 3.81 27.27
CA GLU A 432 0.87 2.63 27.15
C GLU A 432 1.26 2.41 25.69
N ILE A 433 2.54 2.32 25.39
CA ILE A 433 3.04 2.05 24.04
C ILE A 433 3.42 0.58 23.94
N ARG A 434 2.84 -0.12 22.96
CA ARG A 434 3.03 -1.54 22.66
C ARG A 434 3.71 -1.69 21.32
N ALA A 435 5.05 -1.63 21.34
CA ALA A 435 5.87 -1.74 20.14
C ALA A 435 6.13 -3.22 19.79
N THR A 436 5.95 -3.57 18.52
CA THR A 436 6.19 -4.91 17.97
C THR A 436 6.85 -4.83 16.61
N ASP A 437 7.25 -5.99 16.03
CA ASP A 437 7.63 -6.06 14.62
C ASP A 437 6.41 -5.89 13.68
N TRP A 438 6.70 -5.65 12.40
CA TRP A 438 5.65 -5.40 11.40
C TRP A 438 4.63 -6.55 11.26
N ASN A 439 5.09 -7.78 11.26
CA ASN A 439 4.21 -8.94 11.03
C ASN A 439 3.25 -9.12 12.21
N ARG A 440 3.75 -8.99 13.43
CA ARG A 440 2.93 -9.01 14.65
C ARG A 440 1.95 -7.84 14.70
N PHE A 441 2.39 -6.66 14.32
CA PHE A 441 1.53 -5.49 14.25
C PHE A 441 0.37 -5.71 13.27
N GLN A 442 0.66 -6.21 12.06
CA GLN A 442 -0.38 -6.55 11.08
C GLN A 442 -1.35 -7.63 11.59
N GLU A 443 -0.85 -8.63 12.31
CA GLU A 443 -1.69 -9.68 12.90
C GLU A 443 -2.62 -9.12 13.98
N LYS A 444 -2.15 -8.22 14.83
CA LYS A 444 -2.98 -7.52 15.83
C LYS A 444 -4.10 -6.72 15.17
N ILE A 445 -3.81 -5.98 14.11
CA ILE A 445 -4.83 -5.24 13.35
C ILE A 445 -5.84 -6.20 12.72
N ARG A 446 -5.36 -7.27 12.08
CA ARG A 446 -6.19 -8.27 11.42
C ARG A 446 -7.11 -9.01 12.38
N SER A 447 -6.66 -9.28 13.60
CA SER A 447 -7.46 -9.92 14.64
C SER A 447 -8.34 -8.94 15.43
N GLY A 448 -8.20 -7.63 15.20
CA GLY A 448 -8.90 -6.60 15.97
C GLY A 448 -8.36 -6.42 17.40
N ASN A 449 -7.15 -6.91 17.68
CA ASN A 449 -6.54 -6.85 19.02
C ASN A 449 -5.62 -5.63 19.16
N THR A 450 -6.18 -4.45 18.86
CA THR A 450 -5.57 -3.14 19.04
C THR A 450 -6.59 -2.20 19.66
N GLN A 451 -6.15 -1.12 20.30
CA GLN A 451 -7.03 -0.05 20.77
C GLN A 451 -6.87 1.18 19.90
N MET A 452 -5.65 1.68 19.80
CA MET A 452 -5.26 2.78 18.92
C MET A 452 -3.93 2.42 18.24
N PHE A 453 -3.67 2.97 17.06
CA PHE A 453 -2.41 2.76 16.34
C PHE A 453 -2.18 3.89 15.34
N PHE A 454 -1.01 3.93 14.72
CA PHE A 454 -0.72 4.87 13.63
C PHE A 454 -0.63 4.12 12.32
N MET A 455 -1.34 4.61 11.30
CA MET A 455 -1.44 3.99 9.99
C MET A 455 -1.38 5.05 8.89
N GLY A 456 -1.07 4.62 7.68
CA GLY A 456 -1.19 5.42 6.46
C GLY A 456 -1.77 4.64 5.31
N TRP A 457 -2.32 5.35 4.35
CA TRP A 457 -2.78 4.82 3.08
C TRP A 457 -2.23 5.65 1.93
N ASN A 458 -1.67 4.97 0.94
CA ASN A 458 -1.28 5.58 -0.32
C ASN A 458 -2.36 5.25 -1.35
N ALA A 459 -2.67 6.18 -2.23
CA ALA A 459 -3.61 5.92 -3.30
C ALA A 459 -3.15 4.78 -4.21
N ASP A 460 -3.99 3.79 -4.41
CA ASP A 460 -3.80 2.75 -5.42
C ASP A 460 -4.26 3.23 -6.80
N TYR A 461 -5.21 4.16 -6.83
CA TYR A 461 -5.77 4.81 -8.01
C TYR A 461 -6.36 6.18 -7.66
N PRO A 462 -6.50 7.11 -8.65
CA PRO A 462 -6.90 8.49 -8.42
C PRO A 462 -8.42 8.67 -8.24
N ASP A 463 -8.99 8.03 -7.23
CA ASP A 463 -10.42 8.13 -6.93
C ASP A 463 -10.66 8.22 -5.41
N PRO A 464 -11.62 9.09 -4.95
CA PRO A 464 -11.96 9.20 -3.54
C PRO A 464 -12.45 7.89 -2.91
N GLU A 465 -12.99 6.97 -3.69
CA GLU A 465 -13.42 5.66 -3.22
C GLU A 465 -12.27 4.91 -2.55
N ASN A 466 -11.03 5.06 -3.03
CA ASN A 466 -9.84 4.41 -2.48
C ASN A 466 -9.42 4.90 -1.07
N PHE A 467 -10.03 5.97 -0.60
CA PHE A 467 -9.87 6.46 0.78
C PHE A 467 -11.13 6.27 1.60
N MET A 468 -12.30 6.43 0.98
CA MET A 468 -13.58 6.32 1.67
C MET A 468 -13.93 4.87 2.05
N PHE A 469 -13.45 3.87 1.28
CA PHE A 469 -13.66 2.47 1.61
C PHE A 469 -12.96 2.01 2.89
N LEU A 470 -11.91 2.72 3.32
CA LEU A 470 -11.21 2.47 4.59
C LEU A 470 -12.10 2.70 5.83
N LEU A 471 -13.25 3.33 5.64
CA LEU A 471 -14.26 3.57 6.67
C LEU A 471 -15.59 2.83 6.41
N ASN A 472 -15.68 2.07 5.31
CA ASN A 472 -16.87 1.28 4.99
C ASN A 472 -16.96 0.04 5.90
N GLY A 473 -18.10 -0.12 6.58
CA GLY A 473 -18.30 -1.20 7.56
C GLY A 473 -18.13 -2.62 7.00
N PRO A 474 -18.67 -2.95 5.80
CA PRO A 474 -18.41 -4.21 5.11
C PRO A 474 -16.93 -4.54 4.87
N GLN A 475 -16.04 -3.54 4.85
CA GLN A 475 -14.59 -3.70 4.70
C GLN A 475 -13.86 -3.85 6.04
N SER A 476 -14.55 -4.20 7.14
CA SER A 476 -13.94 -4.39 8.47
C SER A 476 -12.76 -5.37 8.41
N ARG A 477 -11.59 -4.91 8.90
CA ARG A 477 -10.36 -5.72 8.86
C ARG A 477 -10.50 -7.01 9.67
N ALA A 478 -11.09 -6.94 10.85
CA ALA A 478 -11.23 -8.08 11.74
C ALA A 478 -12.35 -9.04 11.34
N LYS A 479 -13.44 -8.53 10.75
CA LYS A 479 -14.63 -9.35 10.43
C LYS A 479 -14.57 -9.97 9.04
N THR A 480 -14.10 -9.21 8.05
CA THR A 480 -14.19 -9.57 6.63
C THR A 480 -12.83 -9.59 5.91
N GLN A 481 -11.75 -9.28 6.62
CA GLN A 481 -10.39 -9.16 6.08
C GLN A 481 -10.26 -8.04 5.02
N GLY A 482 -11.13 -7.04 5.08
CA GLY A 482 -11.06 -5.82 4.27
C GLY A 482 -10.02 -4.83 4.78
N GLU A 483 -10.06 -3.58 4.30
CA GLU A 483 -9.04 -2.56 4.63
C GLU A 483 -9.48 -1.53 5.69
N ASN A 484 -10.72 -1.62 6.20
CA ASN A 484 -11.18 -0.81 7.31
C ASN A 484 -10.55 -1.27 8.64
N SER A 485 -9.35 -0.82 8.89
CA SER A 485 -8.55 -1.19 10.07
C SER A 485 -9.11 -0.66 11.40
N ALA A 486 -9.87 0.43 11.36
CA ALA A 486 -10.61 0.95 12.51
C ALA A 486 -11.83 0.08 12.89
N ASN A 487 -12.23 -0.85 12.03
CA ASN A 487 -13.47 -1.61 12.17
C ASN A 487 -14.69 -0.71 12.39
N TYR A 488 -14.66 0.51 11.87
CA TYR A 488 -15.74 1.48 11.94
C TYR A 488 -16.96 0.95 11.21
N GLN A 489 -18.12 1.16 11.78
CA GLN A 489 -19.38 0.75 11.18
C GLN A 489 -20.45 1.79 11.49
N ASN A 490 -20.95 2.44 10.45
CA ASN A 490 -22.06 3.36 10.53
C ASN A 490 -23.01 3.09 9.34
N PRO A 491 -24.26 2.64 9.58
CA PRO A 491 -25.18 2.24 8.51
C PRO A 491 -25.47 3.35 7.49
N GLU A 492 -25.50 4.60 7.91
CA GLU A 492 -25.70 5.73 7.00
C GLU A 492 -24.48 5.97 6.11
N TYR A 493 -23.28 5.93 6.70
CA TYR A 493 -22.03 6.02 5.94
C TYR A 493 -21.94 4.91 4.91
N ASP A 494 -22.21 3.66 5.32
CA ASP A 494 -22.15 2.49 4.46
C ASP A 494 -23.15 2.60 3.29
N ARG A 495 -24.38 3.05 3.56
CA ARG A 495 -25.39 3.28 2.53
C ARG A 495 -24.96 4.36 1.52
N LEU A 496 -24.37 5.45 2.01
CA LEU A 496 -23.86 6.53 1.15
C LEU A 496 -22.66 6.07 0.33
N PHE A 497 -21.79 5.23 0.90
CA PHE A 497 -20.65 4.65 0.19
C PHE A 497 -21.13 3.80 -1.01
N GLU A 498 -22.14 2.95 -0.82
CA GLU A 498 -22.72 2.14 -1.90
C GLU A 498 -23.31 3.00 -3.05
N GLN A 499 -23.83 4.18 -2.73
CA GLN A 499 -24.30 5.12 -3.76
C GLN A 499 -23.13 5.82 -4.46
N MET A 500 -22.17 6.34 -3.69
CA MET A 500 -21.03 7.11 -4.18
C MET A 500 -20.12 6.33 -5.13
N LYS A 501 -19.81 5.07 -4.80
CA LYS A 501 -18.84 4.25 -5.54
C LYS A 501 -19.22 3.97 -6.99
N ASN A 502 -20.50 4.05 -7.31
CA ASN A 502 -21.04 3.75 -8.65
C ASN A 502 -21.27 4.99 -9.52
N LEU A 503 -21.02 6.19 -8.98
CA LEU A 503 -21.22 7.45 -9.69
C LEU A 503 -19.93 7.91 -10.38
N ASP A 504 -20.10 8.54 -11.52
CA ASP A 504 -19.03 9.32 -12.15
C ASP A 504 -18.79 10.62 -11.38
N ASN A 505 -17.60 11.21 -11.53
CA ASN A 505 -17.28 12.49 -10.89
C ASN A 505 -18.24 13.59 -11.37
N GLY A 506 -18.86 14.28 -10.42
CA GLY A 506 -19.81 15.33 -10.68
C GLY A 506 -20.46 15.87 -9.38
N PRO A 507 -21.36 16.86 -9.49
CA PRO A 507 -21.98 17.51 -8.32
C PRO A 507 -22.74 16.54 -7.41
N GLU A 508 -23.41 15.54 -7.97
CA GLU A 508 -24.14 14.53 -7.19
C GLU A 508 -23.21 13.68 -6.32
N ARG A 509 -22.13 13.15 -6.93
CA ARG A 509 -21.12 12.37 -6.23
C ARG A 509 -20.46 13.20 -5.13
N GLN A 510 -20.13 14.47 -5.43
CA GLN A 510 -19.53 15.39 -4.48
C GLN A 510 -20.44 15.64 -3.27
N ALA A 511 -21.74 15.84 -3.48
CA ALA A 511 -22.69 16.05 -2.39
C ALA A 511 -22.78 14.85 -1.45
N ILE A 512 -22.71 13.64 -1.99
CA ILE A 512 -22.66 12.40 -1.21
C ILE A 512 -21.35 12.32 -0.40
N ILE A 513 -20.22 12.61 -1.03
CA ILE A 513 -18.91 12.63 -0.37
C ILE A 513 -18.90 13.64 0.78
N ASP A 514 -19.41 14.85 0.57
CA ASP A 514 -19.47 15.89 1.60
C ASP A 514 -20.32 15.45 2.81
N ARG A 515 -21.39 14.71 2.57
CA ARG A 515 -22.21 14.11 3.64
C ARG A 515 -21.48 13.01 4.39
N MET A 516 -20.78 12.11 3.67
CA MET A 516 -19.97 11.05 4.27
C MET A 516 -18.84 11.63 5.11
N LEU A 517 -18.15 12.67 4.62
CA LEU A 517 -17.09 13.36 5.36
C LEU A 517 -17.61 14.00 6.64
N ARG A 518 -18.81 14.58 6.62
CA ARG A 518 -19.44 15.15 7.82
C ARG A 518 -19.69 14.07 8.88
N ILE A 519 -20.26 12.94 8.49
CA ILE A 519 -20.49 11.79 9.39
C ILE A 519 -19.16 11.29 9.97
N ALA A 520 -18.15 11.09 9.14
CA ALA A 520 -16.86 10.58 9.57
C ALA A 520 -16.12 11.57 10.50
N ARG A 521 -16.20 12.88 10.23
CA ARG A 521 -15.62 13.90 11.11
C ARG A 521 -16.29 13.93 12.47
N GLU A 522 -17.62 13.83 12.50
CA GLU A 522 -18.40 13.81 13.73
C GLU A 522 -18.16 12.55 14.56
N ASP A 523 -18.19 11.37 13.95
CA ASP A 523 -17.96 10.09 14.62
C ASP A 523 -16.50 9.91 15.05
N ALA A 524 -15.59 10.62 14.41
CA ALA A 524 -14.13 10.60 14.65
C ALA A 524 -13.56 9.17 14.72
N PRO A 525 -13.73 8.31 13.70
CA PRO A 525 -13.11 6.99 13.69
C PRO A 525 -11.58 7.07 13.66
N TRP A 526 -11.06 8.18 13.19
CA TRP A 526 -9.64 8.53 13.19
C TRP A 526 -9.43 9.91 13.80
N ALA A 527 -8.35 10.11 14.53
CA ALA A 527 -7.74 11.41 14.58
C ALA A 527 -7.02 11.60 13.25
N TRP A 528 -7.48 12.58 12.46
CA TRP A 528 -6.92 12.88 11.14
C TRP A 528 -5.50 13.41 11.31
N GLY A 529 -4.55 12.78 10.64
CA GLY A 529 -3.15 13.11 10.76
C GLY A 529 -2.71 14.16 9.73
N TYR A 530 -2.05 13.70 8.67
CA TYR A 530 -1.54 14.62 7.65
C TYR A 530 -1.43 13.95 6.29
N HIS A 531 -1.38 14.79 5.25
CA HIS A 531 -1.01 14.43 3.89
C HIS A 531 0.46 14.83 3.69
N PRO A 532 1.37 13.89 3.37
CA PRO A 532 2.79 14.20 3.25
C PRO A 532 3.10 15.03 1.99
N LYS A 533 4.15 15.83 2.07
CA LYS A 533 4.82 16.43 0.92
C LYS A 533 6.12 15.67 0.68
N ASP A 534 6.23 15.06 -0.48
CA ASP A 534 7.42 14.33 -0.89
C ASP A 534 8.46 15.29 -1.44
N TYR A 535 9.69 15.13 -0.97
CA TYR A 535 10.86 15.83 -1.44
C TYR A 535 11.86 14.79 -1.89
N ALA A 536 12.19 14.79 -3.17
CA ALA A 536 13.12 13.86 -3.77
C ALA A 536 14.28 14.61 -4.43
N LEU A 537 15.47 14.12 -4.20
CA LEU A 537 16.70 14.58 -4.82
C LEU A 537 17.12 13.63 -5.94
N SER A 538 17.68 14.16 -7.00
CA SER A 538 18.30 13.40 -8.07
C SER A 538 19.56 14.10 -8.57
N HIS A 539 20.56 13.32 -9.00
CA HIS A 539 21.71 13.89 -9.67
C HIS A 539 21.37 14.32 -11.09
N GLN A 540 22.13 15.28 -11.63
CA GLN A 540 21.94 15.88 -12.95
C GLN A 540 22.03 14.91 -14.12
N TRP A 541 22.61 13.73 -13.93
CA TRP A 541 22.66 12.68 -14.94
C TRP A 541 21.40 11.81 -15.02
N VAL A 542 20.40 12.06 -14.15
CA VAL A 542 19.10 11.40 -14.21
C VAL A 542 18.17 12.17 -15.13
N PHE A 543 17.94 11.63 -16.32
CA PHE A 543 17.08 12.25 -17.32
C PHE A 543 15.69 11.60 -17.41
N ASN A 544 14.80 12.22 -18.14
CA ASN A 544 13.47 11.70 -18.48
C ASN A 544 12.65 11.29 -17.26
N SER A 545 12.81 12.03 -16.16
CA SER A 545 12.09 11.80 -14.91
C SER A 545 10.95 12.79 -14.76
N LYS A 546 9.73 12.30 -14.79
CA LYS A 546 8.52 13.05 -14.44
C LYS A 546 7.92 12.44 -13.19
N PRO A 547 7.75 13.21 -12.08
CA PRO A 547 7.06 12.68 -10.90
C PRO A 547 5.64 12.27 -11.25
N ASN A 548 5.25 11.10 -10.80
CA ASN A 548 3.86 10.66 -10.81
C ASN A 548 3.41 10.50 -9.36
N GLN A 549 2.22 10.99 -9.03
CA GLN A 549 1.67 10.96 -7.67
C GLN A 549 0.97 9.63 -7.35
N ILE A 550 0.74 8.79 -8.36
CA ILE A 550 0.05 7.48 -8.23
C ILE A 550 0.80 6.42 -9.03
#